data_6289fad0f4003f3ed135acddbdbfc972
#
_entry.id   6289fad0f4003f3ed135acddbdbfc972
#
_cell.length_a   1.000
_cell.length_b   1.000
_cell.length_c   1.000
_cell.angle_alpha   90.00
_cell.angle_beta   90.00
_cell.angle_gamma   90.00
#
_symmetry.space_group_name_H-M   'P 1'
#
loop_
_entity.id
_entity.type
_entity.pdbx_description
1 polymer ?
#
loop_
_entity_poly.entity_id
_entity_poly.type
_entity_poly.pdbx_seq_one_letter_code
_entity_poly.pdbx_strand_id
1 'polypeptide(L)'
;KQLLQLEPNSPTYLNAYAYTLALQNRRLKEARQYAEQALEYAPEQASILDTLGYIAFLQNDYEAAAEALGKAYELSHNINIGIRYAKALYMQGSLTQFSAVLQQLKQKHANDPQLQQLDALILPTSAKKS
;
A
#
# COMPACT_ATOMS: atom_id res chain seq x y z
N LYS A 1 2.29 21.35 7.92
CA LYS A 1 3.29 22.34 7.53
C LYS A 1 4.26 22.69 8.65
N GLN A 2 3.76 22.73 9.88
CA GLN A 2 4.65 23.00 11.00
C GLN A 2 5.73 21.93 11.14
N LEU A 3 5.35 20.67 10.88
CA LEU A 3 6.34 19.61 10.94
C LEU A 3 7.43 19.80 9.90
N LEU A 4 7.06 20.22 8.69
CA LEU A 4 8.06 20.48 7.66
C LEU A 4 8.92 21.68 7.99
N GLN A 5 8.33 22.69 8.64
CA GLN A 5 9.08 23.86 9.05
C GLN A 5 10.12 23.52 10.11
N LEU A 6 9.77 22.62 11.03
CA LEU A 6 10.68 22.23 12.10
C LEU A 6 11.76 21.28 11.63
N GLU A 7 11.41 20.34 10.73
CA GLU A 7 12.33 19.31 10.27
C GLU A 7 12.06 19.01 8.80
N PRO A 8 12.35 19.94 7.91
CA PRO A 8 11.90 19.84 6.53
C PRO A 8 12.47 18.64 5.77
N ASN A 9 13.61 18.11 6.20
CA ASN A 9 14.24 16.98 5.51
C ASN A 9 14.11 15.68 6.26
N SER A 10 13.32 15.65 7.34
CA SER A 10 13.12 14.43 8.09
C SER A 10 12.21 13.46 7.30
N PRO A 11 12.67 12.24 7.03
CA PRO A 11 11.81 11.29 6.35
C PRO A 11 10.54 10.98 7.13
N THR A 12 10.62 10.99 8.46
CA THR A 12 9.43 10.76 9.28
C THR A 12 8.38 11.83 9.06
N TYR A 13 8.80 13.10 9.06
CA TYR A 13 7.84 14.19 8.89
C TYR A 13 7.33 14.28 7.46
N LEU A 14 8.20 14.04 6.47
CA LEU A 14 7.78 14.03 5.09
C LEU A 14 6.74 12.92 4.85
N ASN A 15 6.99 11.75 5.42
CA ASN A 15 6.07 10.64 5.30
C ASN A 15 4.74 10.93 5.98
N ALA A 16 4.79 11.50 7.18
CA ALA A 16 3.57 11.83 7.92
C ALA A 16 2.71 12.84 7.15
N TYR A 17 3.35 13.84 6.56
CA TYR A 17 2.63 14.85 5.79
C TYR A 17 2.02 14.25 4.54
N ALA A 18 2.81 13.42 3.83
CA ALA A 18 2.31 12.75 2.64
C ALA A 18 1.11 11.85 2.96
N TYR A 19 1.21 11.09 4.05
CA TYR A 19 0.14 10.20 4.45
C TYR A 19 -1.13 10.98 4.81
N THR A 20 -0.97 12.09 5.51
CA THR A 20 -2.10 12.93 5.87
C THR A 20 -2.83 13.45 4.63
N LEU A 21 -2.07 13.92 3.64
CA LEU A 21 -2.68 14.36 2.40
C LEU A 21 -3.41 13.22 1.69
N ALA A 22 -2.81 12.03 1.71
CA ALA A 22 -3.40 10.87 1.06
C ALA A 22 -4.70 10.46 1.73
N LEU A 23 -4.74 10.48 3.06
CA LEU A 23 -5.96 10.14 3.79
C LEU A 23 -7.10 11.08 3.44
N GLN A 24 -6.79 12.32 3.14
CA GLN A 24 -7.78 13.31 2.73
C GLN A 24 -8.06 13.25 1.23
N ASN A 25 -7.38 12.36 0.53
CA ASN A 25 -7.46 12.25 -0.93
C ASN A 25 -7.24 13.60 -1.60
N ARG A 26 -6.27 14.34 -1.10
CA ARG A 26 -5.97 15.68 -1.55
C ARG A 26 -4.53 15.80 -1.98
N ARG A 27 -4.30 16.58 -3.02
CA ARG A 27 -2.95 16.91 -3.48
C ARG A 27 -2.09 15.65 -3.63
N LEU A 28 -2.66 14.65 -4.29
CA LEU A 28 -1.96 13.35 -4.38
C LEU A 28 -0.62 13.46 -5.09
N LYS A 29 -0.53 14.34 -6.09
CA LYS A 29 0.74 14.54 -6.77
C LYS A 29 1.80 15.09 -5.83
N GLU A 30 1.42 16.08 -5.03
CA GLU A 30 2.32 16.65 -4.05
C GLU A 30 2.67 15.64 -2.95
N ALA A 31 1.66 14.90 -2.48
CA ALA A 31 1.88 13.87 -1.48
C ALA A 31 2.89 12.84 -1.97
N ARG A 32 2.76 12.43 -3.24
CA ARG A 32 3.68 11.47 -3.81
C ARG A 32 5.11 12.00 -3.83
N GLN A 33 5.27 13.28 -4.15
CA GLN A 33 6.60 13.90 -4.15
C GLN A 33 7.24 13.88 -2.77
N TYR A 34 6.45 14.17 -1.73
CA TYR A 34 6.96 14.11 -0.37
C TYR A 34 7.32 12.68 0.04
N ALA A 35 6.51 11.70 -0.36
CA ALA A 35 6.82 10.32 -0.04
C ALA A 35 8.08 9.85 -0.76
N GLU A 36 8.23 10.25 -2.01
CA GLU A 36 9.43 9.91 -2.78
C GLU A 36 10.67 10.54 -2.17
N GLN A 37 10.55 11.78 -1.72
CA GLN A 37 11.65 12.45 -1.06
C GLN A 37 12.01 11.75 0.25
N ALA A 38 11.00 11.36 1.04
CA ALA A 38 11.24 10.62 2.26
C ALA A 38 11.98 9.31 1.98
N LEU A 39 11.62 8.66 0.89
CA LEU A 39 12.22 7.39 0.52
C LEU A 39 13.70 7.56 0.14
N GLU A 40 14.07 8.72 -0.44
CA GLU A 40 15.47 8.99 -0.73
C GLU A 40 16.32 8.99 0.53
N TYR A 41 15.77 9.50 1.63
CA TYR A 41 16.50 9.53 2.90
C TYR A 41 16.44 8.19 3.63
N ALA A 42 15.40 7.41 3.42
CA ALA A 42 15.21 6.15 4.14
C ALA A 42 14.60 5.11 3.20
N PRO A 43 15.41 4.56 2.27
CA PRO A 43 14.87 3.73 1.17
C PRO A 43 14.33 2.39 1.58
N GLU A 44 14.61 1.93 2.80
CA GLU A 44 14.13 0.62 3.23
C GLU A 44 13.18 0.71 4.40
N GLN A 45 12.50 1.83 4.55
CA GLN A 45 11.47 1.97 5.56
C GLN A 45 10.11 1.53 5.00
N ALA A 46 9.59 0.45 5.57
CA ALA A 46 8.33 -0.12 5.09
C ALA A 46 7.19 0.89 5.17
N SER A 47 7.16 1.72 6.23
CA SER A 47 6.08 2.69 6.38
C SER A 47 6.08 3.73 5.27
N ILE A 48 7.25 4.13 4.79
CA ILE A 48 7.34 5.10 3.71
C ILE A 48 6.92 4.45 2.39
N LEU A 49 7.37 3.23 2.15
CA LEU A 49 6.98 2.48 0.96
C LEU A 49 5.47 2.24 0.94
N ASP A 50 4.89 1.93 2.10
CA ASP A 50 3.45 1.75 2.22
C ASP A 50 2.71 3.04 1.87
N THR A 51 3.18 4.19 2.38
CA THR A 51 2.58 5.47 2.07
C THR A 51 2.64 5.76 0.57
N LEU A 52 3.81 5.56 -0.02
CA LEU A 52 3.97 5.78 -1.46
C LEU A 52 3.05 4.86 -2.26
N GLY A 53 2.98 3.58 -1.87
CA GLY A 53 2.10 2.63 -2.55
C GLY A 53 0.63 3.00 -2.42
N TYR A 54 0.22 3.46 -1.23
CA TYR A 54 -1.15 3.88 -1.02
C TYR A 54 -1.50 5.08 -1.90
N ILE A 55 -0.58 6.05 -1.98
CA ILE A 55 -0.79 7.23 -2.82
C ILE A 55 -0.91 6.81 -4.29
N ALA A 56 0.00 5.96 -4.75
CA ALA A 56 -0.05 5.48 -6.13
C ALA A 56 -1.36 4.75 -6.42
N PHE A 57 -1.84 3.96 -5.45
CA PHE A 57 -3.11 3.28 -5.58
C PHE A 57 -4.25 4.27 -5.77
N LEU A 58 -4.26 5.34 -4.97
CA LEU A 58 -5.29 6.37 -5.09
C LEU A 58 -5.22 7.10 -6.43
N GLN A 59 -4.03 7.16 -7.02
CA GLN A 59 -3.84 7.76 -8.33
C GLN A 59 -4.13 6.79 -9.47
N ASN A 60 -4.56 5.57 -9.15
CA ASN A 60 -4.82 4.51 -10.12
C ASN A 60 -3.55 4.04 -10.83
N ASP A 61 -2.40 4.31 -10.24
CA ASP A 61 -1.12 3.82 -10.74
C ASP A 61 -0.82 2.51 -10.02
N TYR A 62 -1.49 1.45 -10.47
CA TYR A 62 -1.47 0.17 -9.77
C TYR A 62 -0.13 -0.55 -9.90
N GLU A 63 0.58 -0.30 -10.98
CA GLU A 63 1.91 -0.88 -11.16
C GLU A 63 2.88 -0.34 -10.10
N ALA A 64 2.92 0.98 -9.95
CA ALA A 64 3.77 1.60 -8.93
C ALA A 64 3.32 1.22 -7.53
N ALA A 65 1.99 1.13 -7.32
CA ALA A 65 1.45 0.72 -6.03
C ALA A 65 1.90 -0.68 -5.67
N ALA A 66 1.77 -1.62 -6.60
CA ALA A 66 2.16 -3.01 -6.33
C ALA A 66 3.66 -3.12 -6.07
N GLU A 67 4.47 -2.36 -6.79
CA GLU A 67 5.91 -2.38 -6.59
C GLU A 67 6.30 -1.91 -5.19
N ALA A 68 5.77 -0.76 -4.80
CA ALA A 68 6.10 -0.19 -3.48
C ALA A 68 5.54 -1.04 -2.35
N LEU A 69 4.28 -1.49 -2.49
CA LEU A 69 3.64 -2.28 -1.44
C LEU A 69 4.24 -3.66 -1.32
N GLY A 70 4.67 -4.25 -2.44
CA GLY A 70 5.34 -5.54 -2.39
C GLY A 70 6.63 -5.46 -1.61
N LYS A 71 7.41 -4.42 -1.85
CA LYS A 71 8.66 -4.24 -1.10
C LYS A 71 8.37 -3.95 0.36
N ALA A 72 7.36 -3.13 0.65
CA ALA A 72 6.98 -2.84 2.02
C ALA A 72 6.55 -4.11 2.75
N TYR A 73 5.83 -4.98 2.08
CA TYR A 73 5.39 -6.22 2.68
C TYR A 73 6.56 -7.15 2.97
N GLU A 74 7.51 -7.23 2.04
CA GLU A 74 8.70 -8.04 2.27
C GLU A 74 9.49 -7.58 3.50
N LEU A 75 9.55 -6.26 3.68
CA LEU A 75 10.33 -5.71 4.80
C LEU A 75 9.61 -5.84 6.13
N SER A 76 8.28 -5.75 6.14
CA SER A 76 7.51 -5.63 7.38
C SER A 76 6.74 -6.87 7.76
N HIS A 77 6.34 -7.69 6.79
CA HIS A 77 5.42 -8.81 6.98
C HIS A 77 4.12 -8.37 7.66
N ASN A 78 3.75 -7.11 7.50
CA ASN A 78 2.56 -6.54 8.11
C ASN A 78 1.34 -6.91 7.29
N ILE A 79 0.30 -7.43 7.97
CA ILE A 79 -0.88 -7.93 7.26
C ILE A 79 -1.61 -6.80 6.53
N ASN A 80 -1.68 -5.60 7.12
CA ASN A 80 -2.37 -4.50 6.48
C ASN A 80 -1.68 -4.09 5.18
N ILE A 81 -0.35 -4.09 5.19
CA ILE A 81 0.42 -3.81 3.99
C ILE A 81 0.23 -4.92 2.96
N GLY A 82 0.22 -6.16 3.43
CA GLY A 82 -0.01 -7.30 2.55
C GLY A 82 -1.36 -7.23 1.85
N ILE A 83 -2.40 -6.81 2.57
CA ILE A 83 -3.73 -6.66 1.99
C ILE A 83 -3.74 -5.55 0.94
N ARG A 84 -3.09 -4.43 1.22
CA ARG A 84 -2.97 -3.36 0.23
C ARG A 84 -2.23 -3.84 -1.01
N TYR A 85 -1.17 -4.61 -0.79
CA TYR A 85 -0.39 -5.18 -1.89
C TYR A 85 -1.27 -6.09 -2.75
N ALA A 86 -2.04 -6.97 -2.10
CA ALA A 86 -2.92 -7.87 -2.82
C ALA A 86 -3.95 -7.08 -3.64
N LYS A 87 -4.53 -6.03 -3.05
CA LYS A 87 -5.48 -5.20 -3.78
C LYS A 87 -4.86 -4.55 -5.00
N ALA A 88 -3.62 -4.08 -4.86
CA ALA A 88 -2.93 -3.46 -5.99
C ALA A 88 -2.68 -4.46 -7.10
N LEU A 89 -2.27 -5.68 -6.75
CA LEU A 89 -2.08 -6.73 -7.73
C LEU A 89 -3.38 -7.08 -8.45
N TYR A 90 -4.46 -7.15 -7.70
CA TYR A 90 -5.76 -7.44 -8.29
C TYR A 90 -6.16 -6.35 -9.29
N MET A 91 -6.01 -5.09 -8.89
CA MET A 91 -6.36 -3.97 -9.76
C MET A 91 -5.45 -3.89 -10.97
N GLN A 92 -4.21 -4.30 -10.81
CA GLN A 92 -3.25 -4.33 -11.92
C GLN A 92 -3.55 -5.44 -12.91
N GLY A 93 -4.31 -6.44 -12.50
CA GLY A 93 -4.59 -7.60 -13.32
C GLY A 93 -3.61 -8.74 -13.16
N SER A 94 -2.71 -8.64 -12.21
CA SER A 94 -1.70 -9.68 -11.95
C SER A 94 -2.30 -10.77 -11.06
N LEU A 95 -3.23 -11.53 -11.61
CA LEU A 95 -4.06 -12.43 -10.81
C LEU A 95 -3.29 -13.62 -10.24
N THR A 96 -2.26 -14.09 -10.94
CA THR A 96 -1.44 -15.17 -10.42
C THR A 96 -0.70 -14.73 -9.16
N GLN A 97 -0.08 -13.55 -9.21
CA GLN A 97 0.60 -13.00 -8.05
C GLN A 97 -0.39 -12.68 -6.94
N PHE A 98 -1.55 -12.15 -7.31
CA PHE A 98 -2.59 -11.86 -6.35
C PHE A 98 -2.98 -13.13 -5.58
N SER A 99 -3.22 -14.22 -6.29
CA SER A 99 -3.61 -15.48 -5.65
C SER A 99 -2.52 -15.97 -4.70
N ALA A 100 -1.27 -15.87 -5.11
CA ALA A 100 -0.15 -16.32 -4.29
C ALA A 100 -0.05 -15.50 -3.00
N VAL A 101 -0.18 -14.18 -3.10
CA VAL A 101 -0.12 -13.32 -1.92
C VAL A 101 -1.30 -13.57 -1.01
N LEU A 102 -2.49 -13.69 -1.58
CA LEU A 102 -3.69 -13.94 -0.79
C LEU A 102 -3.57 -15.24 -0.02
N GLN A 103 -3.10 -16.29 -0.68
CA GLN A 103 -2.94 -17.58 -0.02
C GLN A 103 -1.93 -17.50 1.11
N GLN A 104 -0.84 -16.77 0.89
CA GLN A 104 0.18 -16.58 1.92
C GLN A 104 -0.40 -15.84 3.12
N LEU A 105 -1.19 -14.81 2.88
CA LEU A 105 -1.84 -14.07 3.96
C LEU A 105 -2.81 -14.94 4.73
N LYS A 106 -3.58 -15.77 4.02
CA LYS A 106 -4.53 -16.66 4.69
C LYS A 106 -3.83 -17.69 5.57
N GLN A 107 -2.68 -18.17 5.13
CA GLN A 107 -1.94 -19.14 5.92
C GLN A 107 -1.48 -18.54 7.24
N LYS A 108 -1.08 -17.27 7.22
CA LYS A 108 -0.56 -16.62 8.41
C LYS A 108 -1.66 -16.02 9.29
N HIS A 109 -2.79 -15.63 8.68
CA HIS A 109 -3.83 -14.86 9.36
C HIS A 109 -5.21 -15.36 9.01
N ALA A 110 -5.44 -16.66 9.17
CA ALA A 110 -6.63 -17.36 8.65
C ALA A 110 -7.95 -16.71 9.07
N ASN A 111 -8.01 -16.17 10.29
CA ASN A 111 -9.27 -15.67 10.84
C ASN A 111 -9.38 -14.15 10.80
N ASP A 112 -8.52 -13.48 10.06
CA ASP A 112 -8.53 -12.02 10.01
C ASP A 112 -9.74 -11.52 9.20
N PRO A 113 -10.55 -10.62 9.78
CA PRO A 113 -11.73 -10.12 9.07
C PRO A 113 -11.42 -9.40 7.77
N GLN A 114 -10.28 -8.74 7.69
CA GLN A 114 -9.90 -8.03 6.47
C GLN A 114 -9.65 -9.00 5.32
N LEU A 115 -9.10 -10.17 5.61
CA LEU A 115 -8.92 -11.20 4.60
C LEU A 115 -10.25 -11.76 4.14
N GLN A 116 -11.18 -11.91 5.06
CA GLN A 116 -12.51 -12.36 4.70
C GLN A 116 -13.20 -11.36 3.79
N GLN A 117 -13.01 -10.07 4.04
CA GLN A 117 -13.54 -9.03 3.17
C GLN A 117 -12.90 -9.07 1.80
N LEU A 118 -11.61 -9.36 1.74
CA LEU A 118 -10.91 -9.46 0.47
C LEU A 118 -11.41 -10.66 -0.34
N ASP A 119 -11.64 -11.79 0.34
CA ASP A 119 -12.26 -12.95 -0.30
C ASP A 119 -13.63 -12.61 -0.84
N ALA A 120 -14.42 -11.89 -0.05
CA ALA A 120 -15.78 -11.53 -0.46
C ALA A 120 -15.79 -10.64 -1.69
N LEU A 121 -14.75 -9.86 -1.88
CA LEU A 121 -14.61 -9.01 -3.05
C LEU A 121 -14.47 -9.83 -4.33
N ILE A 122 -13.86 -10.99 -4.23
CA ILE A 122 -13.47 -11.79 -5.38
C ILE A 122 -14.33 -13.05 -5.53
N LEU A 123 -14.54 -13.78 -4.43
CA LEU A 123 -15.27 -15.04 -4.46
C LEU A 123 -16.70 -14.93 -4.98
N PRO A 124 -17.46 -13.87 -4.67
CA PRO A 124 -18.81 -13.79 -5.21
C PRO A 124 -18.85 -13.87 -6.73
N THR A 125 -17.89 -13.22 -7.38
CA THR A 125 -17.81 -13.29 -8.84
C THR A 125 -17.46 -14.70 -9.30
N SER A 126 -16.50 -15.33 -8.64
CA SER A 126 -16.11 -16.70 -8.96
C SER A 126 -17.26 -17.68 -8.69
N ALA A 127 -17.93 -17.51 -7.54
CA ALA A 127 -19.03 -18.38 -7.17
C ALA A 127 -20.17 -18.30 -8.18
N LYS A 128 -20.43 -17.11 -8.68
CA LYS A 128 -21.49 -16.93 -9.66
C LYS A 128 -21.19 -17.63 -10.98
N LYS A 129 -19.92 -17.75 -11.30
CA LYS A 129 -19.52 -18.41 -12.52
C LYS A 129 -19.56 -19.93 -12.41
N SER A 130 -19.49 -20.41 -11.19
CA SER A 130 -19.58 -21.85 -10.98
C SER A 130 -21.03 -22.28 -11.00
#